data_2224123bd340d7b3d8685e184b901e95
#
_entry.id   2224123bd340d7b3d8685e184b901e95
#
_cell.length_a   1.000
_cell.length_b   1.000
_cell.length_c   1.000
_cell.angle_alpha   90.00
_cell.angle_beta   90.00
_cell.angle_gamma   90.00
#
_symmetry.space_group_name_H-M   'P 1'
#
loop_
_entity.id
_entity.type
_entity.pdbx_description
1 polymer ?
#
loop_
_entity_poly.entity_id
_entity_poly.type
_entity_poly.pdbx_seq_one_letter_code
_entity_poly.pdbx_strand_id
1 'polypeptide(L)'
;MCELLGMSANVPTDICFSFTGLMLRGGKTGPHKDGWGITFYEGRGFRTFKDPEPSAQSPIAKLVQALPIKSRAVVSHIRQANRGCVSLENTHPFTRELWGRYWTFAHNGQLTGYKGLRTGRHRPVGDTDSEHAFCWLLDRLEQKYPKRPANFPAMFRYLATLCDELRGL
;
A
#
# COMPACT_ATOMS: atom_id res chain seq x y z
N MET A 1 2.51 -9.89 -12.68
CA MET A 1 2.76 -8.61 -11.96
C MET A 1 1.44 -8.09 -11.40
N CYS A 2 1.44 -7.48 -10.24
CA CYS A 2 0.25 -6.87 -9.63
C CYS A 2 -0.20 -5.61 -10.39
N GLU A 3 -1.33 -5.03 -9.99
CA GLU A 3 -1.79 -3.73 -10.49
C GLU A 3 -1.78 -2.72 -9.35
N LEU A 4 -1.29 -1.51 -9.63
CA LEU A 4 -1.15 -0.44 -8.63
C LEU A 4 -1.75 0.84 -9.17
N LEU A 5 -2.56 1.51 -8.34
CA LEU A 5 -3.15 2.82 -8.62
C LEU A 5 -2.83 3.76 -7.46
N GLY A 6 -2.25 4.91 -7.78
CA GLY A 6 -2.03 6.00 -6.85
C GLY A 6 -2.71 7.27 -7.35
N MET A 7 -3.32 8.02 -6.43
CA MET A 7 -3.85 9.35 -6.69
C MET A 7 -3.28 10.35 -5.69
N SER A 8 -2.84 11.49 -6.18
CA SER A 8 -2.53 12.67 -5.37
C SER A 8 -3.18 13.90 -6.01
N ALA A 9 -4.07 14.57 -5.29
CA ALA A 9 -4.85 15.68 -5.79
C ALA A 9 -4.78 16.89 -4.84
N ASN A 10 -4.86 18.09 -5.39
CA ASN A 10 -4.88 19.33 -4.62
C ASN A 10 -6.25 19.62 -3.98
N VAL A 11 -7.30 18.98 -4.46
CA VAL A 11 -8.67 19.03 -3.92
C VAL A 11 -9.19 17.61 -3.68
N PRO A 12 -10.15 17.41 -2.74
CA PRO A 12 -10.79 16.11 -2.57
C PRO A 12 -11.49 15.66 -3.85
N THR A 13 -11.03 14.55 -4.42
CA THR A 13 -11.43 14.04 -5.73
C THR A 13 -12.01 12.65 -5.57
N ASP A 14 -13.04 12.36 -6.35
CA ASP A 14 -13.61 11.03 -6.50
C ASP A 14 -12.71 10.17 -7.41
N ILE A 15 -12.50 8.93 -7.03
CA ILE A 15 -11.67 7.97 -7.79
C ILE A 15 -12.52 6.82 -8.37
N CYS A 16 -13.86 6.85 -8.24
CA CYS A 16 -14.73 5.75 -8.62
C CYS A 16 -14.52 5.29 -10.07
N PHE A 17 -14.33 6.19 -11.01
CA PHE A 17 -14.07 5.83 -12.41
C PHE A 17 -12.78 5.01 -12.56
N SER A 18 -11.67 5.51 -12.03
CA SER A 18 -10.37 4.82 -12.09
C SER A 18 -10.38 3.51 -11.31
N PHE A 19 -11.04 3.49 -10.14
CA PHE A 19 -11.19 2.28 -9.34
C PHE A 19 -12.04 1.23 -10.05
N THR A 20 -13.11 1.62 -10.74
CA THR A 20 -13.95 0.70 -11.54
C THR A 20 -13.12 -0.03 -12.58
N GLY A 21 -12.31 0.70 -13.35
CA GLY A 21 -11.40 0.11 -14.33
C GLY A 21 -10.36 -0.82 -13.71
N LEU A 22 -9.77 -0.40 -12.56
CA LEU A 22 -8.82 -1.22 -11.81
C LEU A 22 -9.49 -2.50 -11.29
N MET A 23 -10.66 -2.39 -10.64
CA MET A 23 -11.40 -3.50 -10.04
C MET A 23 -11.65 -4.63 -11.05
N LEU A 24 -11.97 -4.31 -12.30
CA LEU A 24 -12.22 -5.32 -13.33
C LEU A 24 -10.98 -6.15 -13.69
N ARG A 25 -9.78 -5.62 -13.49
CA ARG A 25 -8.52 -6.34 -13.70
C ARG A 25 -8.30 -7.47 -12.71
N GLY A 26 -8.96 -7.40 -11.56
CA GLY A 26 -8.92 -8.42 -10.53
C GLY A 26 -9.84 -9.61 -10.82
N GLY A 27 -9.54 -10.38 -11.86
CA GLY A 27 -10.21 -11.64 -12.17
C GLY A 27 -11.26 -11.60 -13.27
N LYS A 28 -11.51 -10.43 -13.93
CA LYS A 28 -12.39 -10.34 -15.10
C LYS A 28 -11.61 -10.06 -16.37
N THR A 29 -10.82 -8.98 -16.42
CA THR A 29 -10.03 -8.59 -17.58
C THR A 29 -8.54 -8.89 -17.42
N GLY A 30 -8.10 -9.30 -16.22
CA GLY A 30 -6.73 -9.67 -15.89
C GLY A 30 -6.68 -10.91 -15.01
N PRO A 31 -5.48 -11.51 -14.84
CA PRO A 31 -5.28 -12.75 -14.09
C PRO A 31 -5.19 -12.54 -12.56
N HIS A 32 -5.25 -11.31 -12.08
CA HIS A 32 -4.96 -10.92 -10.70
C HIS A 32 -6.11 -11.32 -9.75
N LYS A 33 -5.98 -12.45 -9.05
CA LYS A 33 -7.07 -13.04 -8.25
C LYS A 33 -6.76 -13.17 -6.76
N ASP A 34 -5.62 -12.67 -6.31
CA ASP A 34 -5.04 -13.03 -5.00
C ASP A 34 -5.19 -11.89 -3.99
N GLY A 35 -6.29 -11.17 -4.08
CA GLY A 35 -6.66 -10.08 -3.18
C GLY A 35 -6.49 -8.69 -3.77
N TRP A 36 -7.15 -7.74 -3.13
CA TRP A 36 -7.13 -6.32 -3.50
C TRP A 36 -7.33 -5.45 -2.26
N GLY A 37 -6.99 -4.18 -2.39
CA GLY A 37 -7.33 -3.20 -1.39
C GLY A 37 -7.17 -1.78 -1.89
N ILE A 38 -7.83 -0.87 -1.16
CA ILE A 38 -7.81 0.56 -1.42
C ILE A 38 -7.82 1.33 -0.10
N THR A 39 -7.00 2.36 -0.02
CA THR A 39 -6.93 3.27 1.13
C THR A 39 -7.18 4.69 0.67
N PHE A 40 -8.11 5.37 1.34
CA PHE A 40 -8.47 6.78 1.15
C PHE A 40 -8.05 7.58 2.37
N TYR A 41 -7.30 8.66 2.19
CA TYR A 41 -6.96 9.58 3.27
C TYR A 41 -8.02 10.68 3.42
N GLU A 42 -8.51 10.86 4.65
CA GLU A 42 -9.47 11.90 5.02
C GLU A 42 -8.93 12.68 6.24
N GLY A 43 -8.45 13.89 6.01
CA GLY A 43 -7.83 14.69 7.06
C GLY A 43 -6.63 13.99 7.69
N ARG A 44 -6.71 13.65 8.97
CA ARG A 44 -5.70 12.89 9.71
C ARG A 44 -5.98 11.40 9.75
N GLY A 45 -7.19 10.99 9.36
CA GLY A 45 -7.62 9.60 9.32
C GLY A 45 -7.49 8.99 7.92
N PHE A 46 -7.91 7.72 7.84
CA PHE A 46 -8.00 6.99 6.58
C PHE A 46 -9.12 5.97 6.64
N ARG A 47 -9.62 5.59 5.47
CA ARG A 47 -10.48 4.42 5.29
C ARG A 47 -9.75 3.40 4.44
N THR A 48 -9.72 2.16 4.88
CA THR A 48 -9.14 1.06 4.12
C THR A 48 -10.16 -0.04 3.94
N PHE A 49 -10.28 -0.51 2.71
CA PHE A 49 -11.07 -1.68 2.34
C PHE A 49 -10.13 -2.70 1.72
N LYS A 50 -10.19 -3.94 2.17
CA LYS A 50 -9.35 -5.03 1.71
C LYS A 50 -10.15 -6.31 1.64
N ASP A 51 -9.82 -7.14 0.65
CA ASP A 51 -10.44 -8.45 0.50
C ASP A 51 -9.41 -9.40 -0.14
N PRO A 52 -9.17 -10.60 0.37
CA PRO A 52 -8.32 -11.60 -0.26
C PRO A 52 -8.96 -12.21 -1.52
N GLU A 53 -10.27 -12.01 -1.73
CA GLU A 53 -10.98 -12.47 -2.91
C GLU A 53 -10.70 -11.59 -4.15
N PRO A 54 -10.94 -12.09 -5.38
CA PRO A 54 -10.81 -11.31 -6.60
C PRO A 54 -11.70 -10.05 -6.61
N SER A 55 -11.13 -8.88 -6.90
CA SER A 55 -11.87 -7.60 -6.82
C SER A 55 -13.09 -7.53 -7.74
N ALA A 56 -13.05 -8.15 -8.91
CA ALA A 56 -14.18 -8.15 -9.84
C ALA A 56 -15.42 -8.90 -9.30
N GLN A 57 -15.25 -9.80 -8.32
CA GLN A 57 -16.30 -10.60 -7.72
C GLN A 57 -16.63 -10.15 -6.29
N SER A 58 -15.74 -9.36 -5.66
CA SER A 58 -15.86 -8.94 -4.25
C SER A 58 -17.08 -8.04 -4.02
N PRO A 59 -17.98 -8.40 -3.10
CA PRO A 59 -19.07 -7.53 -2.66
C PRO A 59 -18.55 -6.23 -2.03
N ILE A 60 -17.40 -6.30 -1.35
CA ILE A 60 -16.75 -5.13 -0.74
C ILE A 60 -16.28 -4.16 -1.82
N ALA A 61 -15.71 -4.64 -2.93
CA ALA A 61 -15.30 -3.79 -4.05
C ALA A 61 -16.49 -3.07 -4.70
N LYS A 62 -17.61 -3.77 -4.86
CA LYS A 62 -18.86 -3.17 -5.38
C LYS A 62 -19.41 -2.10 -4.41
N LEU A 63 -19.35 -2.36 -3.10
CA LEU A 63 -19.73 -1.37 -2.09
C LEU A 63 -18.85 -0.13 -2.21
N VAL A 64 -17.52 -0.28 -2.26
CA VAL A 64 -16.58 0.84 -2.38
C VAL A 64 -16.84 1.66 -3.65
N GLN A 65 -17.16 0.99 -4.77
CA GLN A 65 -17.51 1.66 -6.02
C GLN A 65 -18.76 2.55 -5.89
N ALA A 66 -19.72 2.15 -5.05
CA ALA A 66 -20.96 2.90 -4.82
C ALA A 66 -20.82 4.01 -3.77
N LEU A 67 -19.73 4.06 -3.01
CA LEU A 67 -19.54 5.05 -1.96
C LEU A 67 -18.99 6.38 -2.54
N PRO A 68 -19.60 7.54 -2.23
CA PRO A 68 -19.15 8.85 -2.72
C PRO A 68 -17.94 9.36 -1.90
N ILE A 69 -16.85 8.58 -1.87
CA ILE A 69 -15.65 8.93 -1.10
C ILE A 69 -14.78 9.87 -1.91
N LYS A 70 -14.59 11.09 -1.41
CA LYS A 70 -13.65 12.07 -1.97
C LYS A 70 -12.40 12.15 -1.11
N SER A 71 -11.24 12.01 -1.73
CA SER A 71 -9.94 12.01 -1.04
C SER A 71 -8.91 12.81 -1.82
N ARG A 72 -7.90 13.32 -1.13
CA ARG A 72 -6.72 13.95 -1.75
C ARG A 72 -5.61 12.96 -2.07
N ALA A 73 -5.61 11.83 -1.39
CA ALA A 73 -4.62 10.79 -1.62
C ALA A 73 -5.25 9.41 -1.51
N VAL A 74 -5.05 8.59 -2.51
CA VAL A 74 -5.55 7.21 -2.56
C VAL A 74 -4.44 6.29 -3.03
N VAL A 75 -4.35 5.12 -2.41
CA VAL A 75 -3.49 4.02 -2.84
C VAL A 75 -4.35 2.78 -2.99
N SER A 76 -4.35 2.16 -4.15
CA SER A 76 -5.04 0.90 -4.41
C SER A 76 -4.13 -0.11 -5.09
N HIS A 77 -4.34 -1.37 -4.79
CA HIS A 77 -3.52 -2.46 -5.30
C HIS A 77 -4.38 -3.69 -5.56
N ILE A 78 -4.09 -4.40 -6.65
CA ILE A 78 -4.63 -5.72 -6.94
C ILE A 78 -3.48 -6.70 -7.03
N ARG A 79 -3.55 -7.73 -6.21
CA ARG A 79 -2.48 -8.71 -6.02
C ARG A 79 -2.57 -9.83 -7.06
N GLN A 80 -1.40 -10.18 -7.58
CA GLN A 80 -1.13 -11.48 -8.19
C GLN A 80 0.01 -12.10 -7.39
N ALA A 81 -0.29 -13.10 -6.59
CA ALA A 81 0.68 -13.73 -5.71
C ALA A 81 1.60 -14.64 -6.51
N ASN A 82 2.89 -14.35 -6.51
CA ASN A 82 3.92 -15.26 -6.95
C ASN A 82 4.45 -16.10 -5.77
N ARG A 83 4.33 -15.56 -4.56
CA ARG A 83 4.74 -16.17 -3.28
C ARG A 83 3.82 -15.67 -2.16
N GLY A 84 3.81 -16.41 -1.04
CA GLY A 84 2.97 -16.11 0.13
C GLY A 84 1.52 -16.57 -0.03
N CYS A 85 0.86 -16.80 1.08
CA CYS A 85 -0.53 -17.22 1.10
C CYS A 85 -1.48 -16.10 0.61
N VAL A 86 -2.59 -16.50 0.00
CA VAL A 86 -3.71 -15.58 -0.25
C VAL A 86 -4.46 -15.41 1.06
N SER A 87 -4.28 -14.26 1.69
CA SER A 87 -4.84 -13.95 3.00
C SER A 87 -4.93 -12.44 3.21
N LEU A 88 -5.71 -12.02 4.19
CA LEU A 88 -5.98 -10.60 4.44
C LEU A 88 -4.73 -9.85 4.91
N GLU A 89 -3.89 -10.46 5.75
CA GLU A 89 -2.63 -9.90 6.23
C GLU A 89 -1.61 -9.69 5.10
N ASN A 90 -1.68 -10.51 4.04
CA ASN A 90 -0.82 -10.41 2.85
C ASN A 90 -1.40 -9.51 1.74
N THR A 91 -2.55 -8.90 1.99
CA THR A 91 -3.24 -8.05 1.02
C THR A 91 -2.85 -6.58 1.20
N HIS A 92 -2.35 -5.96 0.11
CA HIS A 92 -2.02 -4.54 0.08
C HIS A 92 -3.29 -3.65 0.03
N PRO A 93 -3.19 -2.35 0.38
CA PRO A 93 -2.03 -1.66 0.95
C PRO A 93 -1.79 -2.03 2.41
N PHE A 94 -0.53 -1.96 2.84
CA PHE A 94 -0.16 -2.06 4.26
C PHE A 94 -0.21 -0.68 4.90
N THR A 95 -0.61 -0.62 6.17
CA THR A 95 -0.69 0.65 6.91
C THR A 95 -0.06 0.50 8.29
N ARG A 96 0.75 1.48 8.69
CA ARG A 96 1.36 1.60 10.01
C ARG A 96 1.31 3.05 10.48
N GLU A 97 1.40 3.24 11.78
CA GLU A 97 1.54 4.55 12.39
C GLU A 97 3.02 4.90 12.56
N LEU A 98 3.40 6.14 12.22
CA LEU A 98 4.68 6.72 12.59
C LEU A 98 4.52 8.24 12.79
N TRP A 99 4.96 8.75 13.94
CA TRP A 99 4.89 10.17 14.36
C TRP A 99 3.48 10.75 14.41
N GLY A 100 2.48 9.97 14.84
CA GLY A 100 1.08 10.38 14.88
C GLY A 100 0.43 10.53 13.50
N ARG A 101 0.96 9.82 12.51
CA ARG A 101 0.47 9.80 11.13
C ARG A 101 0.39 8.37 10.61
N TYR A 102 -0.59 8.13 9.77
CA TYR A 102 -0.69 6.86 9.05
C TYR A 102 0.14 6.89 7.77
N TRP A 103 0.93 5.86 7.61
CA TRP A 103 1.74 5.59 6.44
C TRP A 103 1.14 4.40 5.71
N THR A 104 0.97 4.54 4.42
CA THR A 104 0.40 3.49 3.58
C THR A 104 1.42 3.11 2.52
N PHE A 105 1.58 1.81 2.31
CA PHE A 105 2.54 1.26 1.37
C PHE A 105 1.88 0.20 0.48
N ALA A 106 2.16 0.28 -0.81
CA ALA A 106 1.88 -0.78 -1.76
C ALA A 106 3.08 -0.93 -2.70
N HIS A 107 3.39 -2.16 -3.06
CA HIS A 107 4.52 -2.49 -3.90
C HIS A 107 4.06 -3.44 -5.01
N ASN A 108 4.48 -3.14 -6.23
CA ASN A 108 4.30 -4.00 -7.39
C ASN A 108 5.68 -4.49 -7.84
N GLY A 109 6.08 -5.64 -7.36
CA GLY A 109 7.40 -6.22 -7.62
C GLY A 109 7.68 -7.43 -6.72
N GLN A 110 8.92 -7.86 -6.70
CA GLN A 110 9.43 -8.92 -5.84
C GLN A 110 10.83 -8.55 -5.36
N LEU A 111 11.07 -8.66 -4.06
CA LEU A 111 12.35 -8.37 -3.43
C LEU A 111 13.01 -9.69 -3.02
N THR A 112 14.12 -10.04 -3.65
CA THR A 112 14.76 -11.35 -3.43
C THR A 112 15.60 -11.42 -2.16
N GLY A 113 16.22 -10.31 -1.77
CA GLY A 113 17.10 -10.20 -0.60
C GLY A 113 16.45 -9.71 0.69
N TYR A 114 15.13 -9.53 0.73
CA TYR A 114 14.42 -8.83 1.80
C TYR A 114 14.64 -9.39 3.22
N LYS A 115 14.96 -10.70 3.34
CA LYS A 115 15.24 -11.34 4.65
C LYS A 115 16.50 -10.80 5.32
N GLY A 116 17.39 -10.16 4.55
CA GLY A 116 18.57 -9.45 5.06
C GLY A 116 18.25 -8.10 5.68
N LEU A 117 17.07 -7.54 5.43
CA LEU A 117 16.61 -6.28 5.99
C LEU A 117 16.21 -6.49 7.46
N ARG A 118 16.98 -5.93 8.38
CA ARG A 118 16.66 -6.03 9.82
C ARG A 118 15.56 -5.06 10.19
N THR A 119 14.42 -5.57 10.65
CA THR A 119 13.33 -4.80 11.24
C THR A 119 13.53 -4.63 12.73
N GLY A 120 12.98 -3.54 13.30
CA GLY A 120 13.08 -3.19 14.71
C GLY A 120 11.71 -3.17 15.39
N ARG A 121 11.20 -1.95 15.63
CA ARG A 121 9.88 -1.73 16.26
C ARG A 121 8.73 -2.17 15.36
N HIS A 122 8.82 -1.87 14.05
CA HIS A 122 7.82 -2.27 13.09
C HIS A 122 8.09 -3.70 12.64
N ARG A 123 7.08 -4.56 12.76
CA ARG A 123 7.20 -5.97 12.40
C ARG A 123 6.13 -6.34 11.37
N PRO A 124 6.46 -7.15 10.37
CA PRO A 124 5.45 -7.70 9.48
C PRO A 124 4.49 -8.62 10.26
N VAL A 125 3.23 -8.64 9.86
CA VAL A 125 2.18 -9.53 10.37
C VAL A 125 2.04 -10.73 9.43
N GLY A 126 2.08 -10.46 8.12
CA GLY A 126 2.10 -11.48 7.09
C GLY A 126 3.52 -11.95 6.74
N ASP A 127 3.63 -12.63 5.62
CA ASP A 127 4.87 -13.24 5.14
C ASP A 127 5.40 -12.66 3.81
N THR A 128 4.83 -11.50 3.37
CA THR A 128 5.25 -10.86 2.13
C THR A 128 6.55 -10.07 2.29
N ASP A 129 7.38 -10.12 1.24
CA ASP A 129 8.56 -9.26 1.09
C ASP A 129 8.22 -7.77 1.16
N SER A 130 7.09 -7.40 0.62
CA SER A 130 6.59 -6.02 0.57
C SER A 130 6.26 -5.46 1.94
N GLU A 131 5.57 -6.22 2.82
CA GLU A 131 5.30 -5.78 4.18
C GLU A 131 6.58 -5.68 5.00
N HIS A 132 7.50 -6.64 4.81
CA HIS A 132 8.81 -6.62 5.46
C HIS A 132 9.61 -5.37 5.08
N ALA A 133 9.66 -5.05 3.78
CA ALA A 133 10.31 -3.83 3.28
C ALA A 133 9.66 -2.56 3.85
N PHE A 134 8.34 -2.52 3.96
CA PHE A 134 7.64 -1.39 4.56
C PHE A 134 7.99 -1.19 6.03
N CYS A 135 8.03 -2.27 6.82
CA CYS A 135 8.45 -2.22 8.23
C CYS A 135 9.90 -1.72 8.34
N TRP A 136 10.80 -2.22 7.49
CA TRP A 136 12.18 -1.75 7.45
C TRP A 136 12.29 -0.27 7.10
N LEU A 137 11.54 0.22 6.09
CA LEU A 137 11.52 1.64 5.72
C LEU A 137 11.12 2.53 6.90
N LEU A 138 10.08 2.15 7.65
CA LEU A 138 9.60 2.91 8.80
C LEU A 138 10.64 2.92 9.93
N ASP A 139 11.28 1.79 10.21
CA ASP A 139 12.34 1.71 11.21
C ASP A 139 13.55 2.58 10.83
N ARG A 140 13.95 2.60 9.56
CA ARG A 140 15.03 3.47 9.06
C ARG A 140 14.67 4.96 9.16
N LEU A 141 13.42 5.31 8.85
CA LEU A 141 12.91 6.66 9.03
C LEU A 141 12.90 7.07 10.50
N GLU A 142 12.42 6.21 11.41
CA GLU A 142 12.39 6.48 12.85
C GLU A 142 13.78 6.62 13.44
N GLN A 143 14.72 5.78 13.04
CA GLN A 143 16.14 5.86 13.44
C GLN A 143 16.79 7.17 13.01
N LYS A 144 16.54 7.61 11.75
CA LYS A 144 17.07 8.86 11.23
C LYS A 144 16.40 10.07 11.85
N TYR A 145 15.11 9.99 12.10
CA TYR A 145 14.29 11.07 12.64
C TYR A 145 13.46 10.56 13.83
N PRO A 146 13.99 10.65 15.09
CA PRO A 146 13.26 10.19 16.29
C PRO A 146 11.93 10.91 16.53
N LYS A 147 11.74 12.08 15.88
CA LYS A 147 10.49 12.85 15.84
C LYS A 147 10.18 13.24 14.41
N ARG A 148 8.91 13.53 14.13
CA ARG A 148 8.47 14.01 12.83
C ARG A 148 9.32 15.20 12.37
N PRO A 149 10.06 15.09 11.25
CA PRO A 149 10.92 16.18 10.79
C PRO A 149 10.10 17.35 10.28
N ALA A 150 10.56 18.57 10.57
CA ALA A 150 9.99 19.78 9.97
C ALA A 150 10.43 19.95 8.50
N ASN A 151 11.62 19.48 8.15
CA ASN A 151 12.15 19.51 6.79
C ASN A 151 11.69 18.30 5.97
N PHE A 152 10.49 18.39 5.40
CA PHE A 152 9.94 17.33 4.54
C PHE A 152 10.80 17.04 3.29
N PRO A 153 11.32 18.01 2.55
CA PRO A 153 12.21 17.73 1.41
C PRO A 153 13.41 16.86 1.77
N ALA A 154 14.04 17.09 2.94
CA ALA A 154 15.16 16.25 3.40
C ALA A 154 14.70 14.82 3.72
N MET A 155 13.54 14.66 4.35
CA MET A 155 12.95 13.36 4.62
C MET A 155 12.63 12.61 3.32
N PHE A 156 12.06 13.29 2.33
CA PHE A 156 11.75 12.68 1.04
C PHE A 156 13.00 12.22 0.29
N ARG A 157 14.07 13.03 0.30
CA ARG A 157 15.35 12.59 -0.28
C ARG A 157 15.89 11.34 0.41
N TYR A 158 15.83 11.29 1.74
CA TYR A 158 16.25 10.10 2.48
C TYR A 158 15.36 8.88 2.17
N LEU A 159 14.04 9.06 2.11
CA LEU A 159 13.13 8.00 1.71
C LEU A 159 13.45 7.49 0.28
N ALA A 160 13.75 8.38 -0.66
CA ALA A 160 14.15 8.00 -2.01
C ALA A 160 15.42 7.13 -1.99
N THR A 161 16.44 7.50 -1.19
CA THR A 161 17.65 6.68 -1.01
C THR A 161 17.32 5.28 -0.50
N LEU A 162 16.42 5.16 0.49
CA LEU A 162 15.99 3.86 1.00
C LEU A 162 15.22 3.04 -0.05
N CYS A 163 14.42 3.70 -0.88
CA CYS A 163 13.74 3.03 -2.00
C CYS A 163 14.74 2.54 -3.05
N ASP A 164 15.83 3.27 -3.28
CA ASP A 164 16.89 2.84 -4.19
C ASP A 164 17.66 1.64 -3.62
N GLU A 165 17.91 1.59 -2.31
CA GLU A 165 18.44 0.39 -1.64
C GLU A 165 17.55 -0.83 -1.87
N LEU A 166 16.21 -0.68 -1.74
CA LEU A 166 15.25 -1.78 -1.99
C LEU A 166 15.25 -2.23 -3.45
N ARG A 167 15.44 -1.32 -4.41
CA ARG A 167 15.53 -1.66 -5.84
C ARG A 167 16.76 -2.50 -6.19
N GLY A 168 17.79 -2.44 -5.37
CA GLY A 168 19.00 -3.22 -5.50
C GLY A 168 18.88 -4.68 -5.01
N LEU A 169 17.74 -5.05 -4.43
CA LEU A 169 17.45 -6.41 -3.94
C LEU A 169 16.79 -7.28 -5.02
#